data_ee221834e76728b1caeaf37e2e227e05
#
_entry.id   ee221834e76728b1caeaf37e2e227e05
#
_cell.length_a   1.000
_cell.length_b   1.000
_cell.length_c   1.000
_cell.angle_alpha   90.00
_cell.angle_beta   90.00
_cell.angle_gamma   90.00
#
_symmetry.space_group_name_H-M   'P 1'
#
loop_
_entity.id
_entity.type
_entity.pdbx_description
1 polymer ?
#
loop_
_entity_poly.entity_id
_entity_poly.type
_entity_poly.pdbx_seq_one_letter_code
_entity_poly.pdbx_strand_id
1 'polypeptide(L)'
;MPGSLKICTGKPDSIHSFSQFNLLWLLFWKGLGGSVSETDKPNPFQKRSHNRLNCEKEWIKSDLPVQIFRLPGIYGPGRSTFEAIKNQKIRVITKKNQVFSRIHVADITNAIIYLLQNKNSLKFYQIINIADDKPSSQIEVIQYCYDLLGLKMPKPILFEDAKKELSPIAQSFWMENRRVSNKLLCETLGYKLIYKNYKIGLKNCYVNS
;
A
#
# COMPACT_ATOMS: atom_id res chain seq x y z
N MET A 1 -24.98 -15.23 -0.43
CA MET A 1 -23.99 -15.47 0.65
C MET A 1 -22.75 -14.66 0.31
N PRO A 2 -22.17 -13.89 1.22
CA PRO A 2 -20.98 -13.06 0.91
C PRO A 2 -19.75 -13.96 0.73
N GLY A 3 -19.04 -13.80 -0.39
CA GLY A 3 -17.81 -14.50 -0.68
C GLY A 3 -16.72 -14.18 0.37
N SER A 4 -16.10 -15.19 0.91
CA SER A 4 -15.05 -15.04 1.92
C SER A 4 -13.81 -14.40 1.33
N LEU A 5 -13.43 -13.27 1.92
CA LEU A 5 -12.13 -12.63 1.69
C LEU A 5 -11.04 -13.49 2.35
N LYS A 6 -10.26 -14.22 1.58
CA LYS A 6 -9.10 -14.94 2.13
C LYS A 6 -7.86 -14.08 2.04
N ILE A 7 -7.28 -13.76 3.17
CA ILE A 7 -5.94 -13.17 3.27
C ILE A 7 -4.93 -14.31 3.12
N CYS A 8 -4.05 -14.22 2.13
CA CYS A 8 -3.09 -15.28 1.82
C CYS A 8 -2.15 -15.56 2.98
N THR A 9 -2.42 -16.63 3.72
CA THR A 9 -1.49 -17.22 4.70
C THR A 9 -1.19 -18.70 4.42
N GLY A 10 -1.78 -19.32 3.37
CA GLY A 10 -1.63 -20.74 3.06
C GLY A 10 -1.98 -21.13 1.63
N LYS A 11 -1.79 -22.42 1.30
CA LYS A 11 -2.09 -23.01 0.01
C LYS A 11 -3.59 -23.02 -0.32
N PRO A 12 -3.96 -23.01 -1.61
CA PRO A 12 -5.35 -23.11 -2.03
C PRO A 12 -5.86 -24.57 -1.91
N ASP A 13 -6.47 -24.91 -0.79
CA ASP A 13 -7.17 -26.19 -0.68
C ASP A 13 -8.66 -25.98 -0.99
N SER A 14 -9.13 -26.67 -2.02
CA SER A 14 -10.52 -26.87 -2.48
C SER A 14 -11.49 -25.69 -2.37
N ILE A 15 -11.80 -25.02 -3.49
CA ILE A 15 -12.79 -23.94 -3.54
C ILE A 15 -13.68 -24.03 -4.77
N HIS A 16 -15.00 -24.05 -4.51
CA HIS A 16 -16.04 -23.93 -5.52
C HIS A 16 -16.20 -22.47 -6.00
N SER A 17 -16.23 -22.31 -7.32
CA SER A 17 -16.73 -21.22 -8.18
C SER A 17 -17.05 -19.85 -7.56
N PHE A 18 -16.02 -19.06 -7.19
CA PHE A 18 -16.10 -17.60 -7.02
C PHE A 18 -14.75 -16.97 -7.35
N SER A 19 -14.77 -15.79 -8.01
CA SER A 19 -13.58 -14.99 -8.21
C SER A 19 -12.87 -14.75 -6.88
N GLN A 20 -11.61 -15.20 -6.74
CA GLN A 20 -10.87 -15.05 -5.50
C GLN A 20 -10.07 -13.75 -5.51
N PHE A 21 -10.29 -12.94 -4.51
CA PHE A 21 -9.53 -11.71 -4.29
C PHE A 21 -8.43 -11.98 -3.27
N ASN A 22 -7.18 -11.82 -3.70
CA ASN A 22 -6.03 -11.94 -2.83
C ASN A 22 -5.45 -10.56 -2.52
N LEU A 23 -5.53 -10.14 -1.24
CA LEU A 23 -4.88 -8.94 -0.76
C LEU A 23 -3.40 -9.23 -0.47
N LEU A 24 -2.52 -8.67 -1.27
CA LEU A 24 -1.08 -8.75 -1.06
C LEU A 24 -0.49 -7.36 -0.85
N TRP A 25 0.31 -7.24 0.19
CA TRP A 25 1.15 -6.06 0.35
C TRP A 25 2.16 -6.03 -0.78
N LEU A 26 2.43 -4.85 -1.30
CA LEU A 26 3.34 -4.65 -2.42
C LEU A 26 4.62 -5.47 -2.27
N LEU A 27 4.95 -6.19 -3.32
CA LEU A 27 6.23 -6.84 -3.49
C LEU A 27 7.33 -5.78 -3.44
N PHE A 28 8.30 -6.00 -2.61
CA PHE A 28 9.40 -5.08 -2.45
C PHE A 28 10.22 -5.03 -3.73
N TRP A 29 10.44 -3.83 -4.21
CA TRP A 29 11.19 -3.53 -5.39
C TRP A 29 12.38 -2.68 -5.02
N LYS A 30 13.58 -3.09 -5.34
CA LYS A 30 14.76 -2.24 -5.22
C LYS A 30 14.69 -1.16 -6.30
N GLY A 31 13.90 -0.10 -6.06
CA GLY A 31 13.72 0.98 -7.00
C GLY A 31 14.59 2.19 -6.65
N LEU A 32 15.16 2.81 -7.66
CA LEU A 32 15.91 4.07 -7.56
C LEU A 32 14.97 5.30 -7.58
N GLY A 33 13.72 5.16 -7.10
CA GLY A 33 12.72 6.24 -7.07
C GLY A 33 11.85 6.32 -8.33
N GLY A 34 11.92 5.34 -9.23
CA GLY A 34 11.10 5.29 -10.44
C GLY A 34 9.64 4.92 -10.19
N SER A 35 8.80 5.12 -11.23
CA SER A 35 7.43 4.62 -11.26
C SER A 35 7.43 3.12 -11.53
N VAL A 36 6.55 2.38 -10.86
CA VAL A 36 6.36 0.94 -11.05
C VAL A 36 4.89 0.64 -11.31
N SER A 37 4.64 -0.20 -12.31
CA SER A 37 3.32 -0.66 -12.74
C SER A 37 3.15 -2.17 -12.51
N GLU A 38 2.02 -2.70 -12.86
CA GLU A 38 1.72 -4.13 -12.77
C GLU A 38 2.54 -4.99 -13.73
N THR A 39 2.97 -4.38 -14.87
CA THR A 39 3.74 -5.05 -15.92
C THR A 39 5.23 -5.14 -15.60
N ASP A 40 5.71 -4.37 -14.62
CA ASP A 40 7.10 -4.39 -14.23
C ASP A 40 7.48 -5.70 -13.53
N LYS A 41 8.64 -6.23 -13.84
CA LYS A 41 9.14 -7.50 -13.27
C LYS A 41 9.45 -7.31 -11.77
N PRO A 42 8.81 -8.08 -10.88
CA PRO A 42 9.13 -8.03 -9.46
C PRO A 42 10.59 -8.38 -9.16
N ASN A 43 11.22 -7.60 -8.29
CA ASN A 43 12.60 -7.84 -7.84
C ASN A 43 12.68 -7.83 -6.30
N PRO A 44 12.15 -8.86 -5.62
CA PRO A 44 12.18 -8.97 -4.17
C PRO A 44 13.61 -9.20 -3.68
N PHE A 45 13.99 -8.52 -2.57
CA PHE A 45 15.30 -8.72 -1.95
C PHE A 45 15.19 -9.23 -0.50
N GLN A 46 13.98 -9.33 0.06
CA GLN A 46 13.73 -9.85 1.39
C GLN A 46 12.96 -11.17 1.34
N LYS A 47 13.23 -12.07 2.30
CA LYS A 47 12.55 -13.38 2.40
C LYS A 47 11.01 -13.23 2.36
N ARG A 48 10.45 -12.26 3.10
CA ARG A 48 9.00 -12.01 3.10
C ARG A 48 8.47 -11.61 1.71
N SER A 49 9.25 -10.87 0.93
CA SER A 49 8.86 -10.43 -0.42
C SER A 49 8.95 -11.57 -1.42
N HIS A 50 9.96 -12.44 -1.29
CA HIS A 50 10.05 -13.69 -2.06
C HIS A 50 8.86 -14.61 -1.78
N ASN A 51 8.49 -14.79 -0.50
CA ASN A 51 7.35 -15.62 -0.12
C ASN A 51 6.04 -15.09 -0.73
N ARG A 52 5.84 -13.78 -0.75
CA ARG A 52 4.67 -13.16 -1.39
C ARG A 52 4.65 -13.35 -2.90
N LEU A 53 5.80 -13.17 -3.56
CA LEU A 53 5.89 -13.43 -4.99
C LEU A 53 5.61 -14.89 -5.34
N ASN A 54 6.08 -15.81 -4.52
CA ASN A 54 5.79 -17.23 -4.70
C ASN A 54 4.30 -17.51 -4.52
N CYS A 55 3.67 -16.92 -3.52
CA CYS A 55 2.23 -17.01 -3.31
C CYS A 55 1.43 -16.45 -4.52
N GLU A 56 1.81 -15.28 -5.06
CA GLU A 56 1.20 -14.76 -6.30
C GLU A 56 1.30 -15.78 -7.45
N LYS A 57 2.49 -16.36 -7.65
CA LYS A 57 2.73 -17.33 -8.71
C LYS A 57 1.91 -18.61 -8.54
N GLU A 58 1.76 -19.11 -7.30
CA GLU A 58 0.92 -20.28 -7.01
C GLU A 58 -0.54 -20.01 -7.32
N TRP A 59 -1.06 -18.84 -6.94
CA TRP A 59 -2.43 -18.44 -7.26
C TRP A 59 -2.66 -18.30 -8.78
N ILE A 60 -1.72 -17.67 -9.50
CA ILE A 60 -1.83 -17.54 -10.96
C ILE A 60 -1.83 -18.90 -11.66
N LYS A 61 -1.13 -19.92 -11.11
CA LYS A 61 -1.07 -21.27 -11.64
C LYS A 61 -2.27 -22.16 -11.25
N SER A 62 -3.17 -21.67 -10.42
CA SER A 62 -4.27 -22.48 -9.86
C SER A 62 -5.45 -22.75 -10.81
N ASP A 63 -5.39 -22.22 -12.05
CA ASP A 63 -6.51 -22.24 -13.04
C ASP A 63 -7.83 -21.68 -12.51
N LEU A 64 -7.78 -20.83 -11.49
CA LEU A 64 -8.93 -20.12 -10.93
C LEU A 64 -8.94 -18.66 -11.41
N PRO A 65 -10.11 -18.02 -11.53
CA PRO A 65 -10.20 -16.60 -11.79
C PRO A 65 -9.70 -15.82 -10.56
N VAL A 66 -8.47 -15.27 -10.65
CA VAL A 66 -7.76 -14.65 -9.53
C VAL A 66 -7.51 -13.18 -9.78
N GLN A 67 -7.85 -12.35 -8.81
CA GLN A 67 -7.47 -10.94 -8.78
C GLN A 67 -6.47 -10.69 -7.64
N ILE A 68 -5.29 -10.20 -7.96
CA ILE A 68 -4.21 -9.95 -7.00
C ILE A 68 -4.08 -8.45 -6.79
N PHE A 69 -4.38 -7.97 -5.59
CA PHE A 69 -4.25 -6.56 -5.22
C PHE A 69 -2.93 -6.30 -4.51
N ARG A 70 -2.08 -5.48 -5.13
CA ARG A 70 -0.84 -5.01 -4.53
C ARG A 70 -1.06 -3.69 -3.84
N LEU A 71 -0.92 -3.67 -2.52
CA LEU A 71 -1.20 -2.53 -1.66
C LEU A 71 0.09 -1.90 -1.13
N PRO A 72 0.27 -0.56 -1.24
CA PRO A 72 1.36 0.17 -0.60
C PRO A 72 1.12 0.39 0.90
N GLY A 73 1.68 1.45 1.46
CA GLY A 73 1.45 1.82 2.86
C GLY A 73 -0.01 2.13 3.14
N ILE A 74 -0.70 1.26 3.89
CA ILE A 74 -2.12 1.43 4.23
C ILE A 74 -2.24 2.36 5.43
N TYR A 75 -3.14 3.35 5.35
CA TYR A 75 -3.51 4.22 6.45
C TYR A 75 -5.03 4.45 6.49
N GLY A 76 -5.52 4.95 7.62
CA GLY A 76 -6.94 5.25 7.86
C GLY A 76 -7.20 5.55 9.33
N PRO A 77 -8.47 5.73 9.75
CA PRO A 77 -8.83 5.88 11.15
C PRO A 77 -8.27 4.74 12.01
N GLY A 78 -7.71 5.07 13.17
CA GLY A 78 -7.05 4.11 14.08
C GLY A 78 -5.65 3.63 13.62
N ARG A 79 -5.23 3.98 12.41
CA ARG A 79 -3.90 3.63 11.87
C ARG A 79 -3.37 4.75 10.97
N SER A 80 -3.07 5.87 11.56
CA SER A 80 -2.55 7.02 10.83
C SER A 80 -1.32 7.63 11.51
N THR A 81 -0.74 8.63 10.87
CA THR A 81 0.35 9.43 11.46
C THR A 81 -0.12 10.17 12.72
N PHE A 82 -1.41 10.53 12.81
CA PHE A 82 -1.97 11.19 14.00
C PHE A 82 -1.88 10.31 15.23
N GLU A 83 -2.25 9.03 15.15
CA GLU A 83 -2.14 8.11 16.28
C GLU A 83 -0.69 7.94 16.72
N ALA A 84 0.25 7.92 15.76
CA ALA A 84 1.67 7.85 16.10
C ALA A 84 2.15 9.13 16.82
N ILE A 85 1.64 10.30 16.44
CA ILE A 85 1.95 11.58 17.11
C ILE A 85 1.31 11.61 18.50
N LYS A 86 0.01 11.32 18.63
CA LYS A 86 -0.72 11.30 19.91
C LYS A 86 -0.07 10.33 20.92
N ASN A 87 0.37 9.17 20.44
CA ASN A 87 1.03 8.16 21.26
C ASN A 87 2.53 8.41 21.47
N GLN A 88 3.07 9.54 21.03
CA GLN A 88 4.50 9.89 21.11
C GLN A 88 5.45 8.83 20.51
N LYS A 89 4.95 8.06 19.54
CA LYS A 89 5.69 7.00 18.86
C LYS A 89 6.27 7.44 17.51
N ILE A 90 6.05 8.72 17.14
CA ILE A 90 6.53 9.24 15.86
C ILE A 90 8.03 9.52 15.92
N ARG A 91 8.76 8.99 14.95
CA ARG A 91 10.13 9.39 14.67
C ARG A 91 10.16 10.19 13.38
N VAL A 92 10.60 11.43 13.45
CA VAL A 92 10.70 12.32 12.29
C VAL A 92 12.03 12.02 11.60
N ILE A 93 12.00 11.09 10.66
CA ILE A 93 13.19 10.68 9.91
C ILE A 93 13.10 11.24 8.50
N THR A 94 14.22 11.72 7.97
CA THR A 94 14.32 12.20 6.60
C THR A 94 15.43 11.48 5.83
N LYS A 95 15.18 11.25 4.53
CA LYS A 95 16.15 10.72 3.58
C LYS A 95 15.93 11.40 2.24
N LYS A 96 16.99 11.90 1.65
CA LYS A 96 16.94 12.63 0.37
C LYS A 96 16.26 11.79 -0.72
N ASN A 97 15.34 12.39 -1.46
CA ASN A 97 14.62 11.78 -2.59
C ASN A 97 13.79 10.52 -2.25
N GLN A 98 13.58 10.22 -0.96
CA GLN A 98 12.79 9.08 -0.53
C GLN A 98 11.30 9.42 -0.56
N VAL A 99 10.52 8.58 -1.25
CA VAL A 99 9.05 8.65 -1.26
C VAL A 99 8.42 7.31 -0.89
N PHE A 100 7.19 7.38 -0.41
CA PHE A 100 6.36 6.23 -0.09
C PHE A 100 5.00 6.40 -0.76
N SER A 101 4.58 5.40 -1.52
CA SER A 101 3.20 5.30 -1.99
C SER A 101 2.31 4.84 -0.85
N ARG A 102 1.06 5.29 -0.86
CA ARG A 102 0.06 5.03 0.19
C ARG A 102 -1.29 4.74 -0.41
N ILE A 103 -2.18 4.25 0.42
CA ILE A 103 -3.60 4.10 0.09
C ILE A 103 -4.44 4.21 1.36
N HIS A 104 -5.55 4.92 1.29
CA HIS A 104 -6.52 4.97 2.37
C HIS A 104 -7.33 3.67 2.42
N VAL A 105 -7.58 3.14 3.62
CA VAL A 105 -8.27 1.85 3.82
C VAL A 105 -9.65 1.82 3.15
N ALA A 106 -10.41 2.92 3.18
CA ALA A 106 -11.70 2.99 2.52
C ALA A 106 -11.61 2.87 0.99
N ASP A 107 -10.55 3.41 0.36
CA ASP A 107 -10.34 3.23 -1.07
C ASP A 107 -10.03 1.77 -1.44
N ILE A 108 -9.35 1.03 -0.56
CA ILE A 108 -9.15 -0.42 -0.78
C ILE A 108 -10.50 -1.12 -0.83
N THR A 109 -11.35 -0.90 0.17
CA THR A 109 -12.68 -1.55 0.26
C THR A 109 -13.56 -1.16 -0.93
N ASN A 110 -13.64 0.14 -1.23
CA ASN A 110 -14.48 0.61 -2.33
C ASN A 110 -13.96 0.19 -3.70
N ALA A 111 -12.65 0.13 -3.91
CA ALA A 111 -12.06 -0.40 -5.15
C ALA A 111 -12.43 -1.87 -5.34
N ILE A 112 -12.35 -2.69 -4.29
CA ILE A 112 -12.74 -4.12 -4.36
C ILE A 112 -14.24 -4.27 -4.69
N ILE A 113 -15.10 -3.50 -4.02
CA ILE A 113 -16.55 -3.53 -4.29
C ILE A 113 -16.82 -3.09 -5.74
N TYR A 114 -16.18 -2.02 -6.20
CA TYR A 114 -16.29 -1.53 -7.56
C TYR A 114 -15.89 -2.60 -8.60
N LEU A 115 -14.76 -3.26 -8.38
CA LEU A 115 -14.25 -4.30 -9.27
C LEU A 115 -15.14 -5.54 -9.28
N LEU A 116 -15.74 -5.90 -8.14
CA LEU A 116 -16.76 -6.97 -8.05
C LEU A 116 -18.01 -6.67 -8.87
N GLN A 117 -18.48 -5.42 -8.81
CA GLN A 117 -19.65 -4.97 -9.57
C GLN A 117 -19.36 -4.90 -11.08
N ASN A 118 -18.10 -4.64 -11.45
CA ASN A 118 -17.64 -4.51 -12.84
C ASN A 118 -16.76 -5.70 -13.29
N LYS A 119 -17.03 -6.89 -12.78
CA LYS A 119 -16.23 -8.11 -13.01
C LYS A 119 -16.00 -8.45 -14.48
N ASN A 120 -16.90 -8.08 -15.37
CA ASN A 120 -16.80 -8.34 -16.81
C ASN A 120 -15.65 -7.57 -17.48
N SER A 121 -15.13 -6.51 -16.86
CA SER A 121 -13.96 -5.77 -17.33
C SER A 121 -12.63 -6.37 -16.84
N LEU A 122 -12.67 -7.39 -15.98
CA LEU A 122 -11.49 -8.06 -15.44
C LEU A 122 -11.06 -9.23 -16.31
N LYS A 123 -9.74 -9.43 -16.40
CA LYS A 123 -9.18 -10.64 -17.02
C LYS A 123 -9.35 -11.83 -16.10
N PHE A 124 -9.20 -13.06 -16.64
CA PHE A 124 -9.28 -14.30 -15.87
C PHE A 124 -8.34 -14.28 -14.65
N TYR A 125 -7.10 -13.84 -14.84
CA TYR A 125 -6.24 -13.42 -13.72
C TYR A 125 -5.69 -12.02 -13.99
N GLN A 126 -5.60 -11.21 -12.95
CA GLN A 126 -5.10 -9.85 -13.06
C GLN A 126 -4.42 -9.39 -11.78
N ILE A 127 -3.28 -8.72 -11.93
CA ILE A 127 -2.61 -8.00 -10.86
C ILE A 127 -3.03 -6.54 -10.97
N ILE A 128 -3.42 -5.92 -9.87
CA ILE A 128 -3.90 -4.54 -9.81
C ILE A 128 -3.23 -3.82 -8.63
N ASN A 129 -2.53 -2.74 -8.91
CA ASN A 129 -2.01 -1.86 -7.87
C ASN A 129 -3.13 -0.95 -7.36
N ILE A 130 -3.37 -0.94 -6.04
CA ILE A 130 -4.31 -0.02 -5.42
C ILE A 130 -3.52 0.99 -4.60
N ALA A 131 -3.25 2.15 -5.17
CA ALA A 131 -2.45 3.23 -4.60
C ALA A 131 -3.13 4.59 -4.84
N ASP A 132 -2.83 5.58 -3.99
CA ASP A 132 -3.24 6.97 -4.23
C ASP A 132 -2.37 7.66 -5.31
N ASP A 133 -2.79 8.85 -5.75
CA ASP A 133 -2.15 9.57 -6.84
C ASP A 133 -0.83 10.26 -6.43
N LYS A 134 -0.51 10.33 -5.13
CA LYS A 134 0.58 11.17 -4.64
C LYS A 134 1.57 10.45 -3.73
N PRO A 135 2.54 9.70 -4.28
CA PRO A 135 3.69 9.25 -3.51
C PRO A 135 4.41 10.45 -2.87
N SER A 136 4.65 10.39 -1.57
CA SER A 136 5.16 11.53 -0.79
C SER A 136 6.20 11.10 0.22
N SER A 137 7.12 12.00 0.57
CA SER A 137 8.10 11.73 1.62
C SER A 137 7.39 11.55 2.98
N GLN A 138 8.07 10.88 3.91
CA GLN A 138 7.53 10.74 5.26
C GLN A 138 7.48 12.09 5.97
N ILE A 139 8.47 12.94 5.75
CA ILE A 139 8.55 14.25 6.40
C ILE A 139 7.41 15.18 5.97
N GLU A 140 7.03 15.19 4.68
CA GLU A 140 5.88 15.98 4.21
C GLU A 140 4.58 15.54 4.87
N VAL A 141 4.39 14.23 5.04
CA VAL A 141 3.19 13.66 5.67
C VAL A 141 3.14 13.99 7.16
N ILE A 142 4.28 13.87 7.85
CA ILE A 142 4.38 14.20 9.28
C ILE A 142 4.16 15.70 9.49
N GLN A 143 4.82 16.56 8.70
CA GLN A 143 4.65 18.02 8.79
C GLN A 143 3.18 18.40 8.63
N TYR A 144 2.50 17.86 7.62
CA TYR A 144 1.08 18.12 7.41
C TYR A 144 0.22 17.74 8.62
N CYS A 145 0.53 16.63 9.31
CA CYS A 145 -0.19 16.26 10.52
C CYS A 145 0.09 17.22 11.69
N TYR A 146 1.34 17.67 11.86
CA TYR A 146 1.69 18.67 12.88
C TYR A 146 1.01 20.01 12.61
N ASP A 147 0.95 20.44 11.34
CA ASP A 147 0.25 21.67 10.94
C ASP A 147 -1.26 21.60 11.26
N LEU A 148 -1.92 20.47 10.98
CA LEU A 148 -3.34 20.27 11.34
C LEU A 148 -3.58 20.24 12.85
N LEU A 149 -2.61 19.79 13.64
CA LEU A 149 -2.69 19.77 15.10
C LEU A 149 -2.32 21.11 15.73
N GLY A 150 -1.85 22.11 14.95
CA GLY A 150 -1.32 23.36 15.47
C GLY A 150 -0.05 23.19 16.32
N LEU A 151 0.72 22.11 16.11
CA LEU A 151 1.90 21.78 16.88
C LEU A 151 3.18 22.01 16.06
N LYS A 152 4.28 22.30 16.76
CA LYS A 152 5.59 22.39 16.14
C LYS A 152 6.19 21.00 15.94
N MET A 153 6.55 20.65 14.69
CA MET A 153 7.21 19.39 14.39
C MET A 153 8.62 19.34 15.01
N PRO A 154 9.01 18.23 15.64
CA PRO A 154 10.37 18.02 16.11
C PRO A 154 11.40 18.09 14.97
N LYS A 155 12.65 18.41 15.30
CA LYS A 155 13.74 18.45 14.31
C LYS A 155 13.91 17.07 13.65
N PRO A 156 13.93 16.97 12.32
CA PRO A 156 14.15 15.71 11.63
C PRO A 156 15.53 15.12 11.89
N ILE A 157 15.61 13.80 11.98
CA ILE A 157 16.85 13.03 12.08
C ILE A 157 17.15 12.43 10.70
N LEU A 158 18.39 12.47 10.27
CA LEU A 158 18.80 11.81 9.03
C LEU A 158 18.65 10.28 9.17
N PHE A 159 18.25 9.62 8.09
CA PHE A 159 18.09 8.17 8.10
C PHE A 159 19.37 7.43 8.48
N GLU A 160 20.52 7.90 8.04
CA GLU A 160 21.80 7.28 8.34
C GLU A 160 22.13 7.32 9.84
N ASP A 161 21.71 8.36 10.55
CA ASP A 161 21.86 8.47 12.00
C ASP A 161 20.84 7.59 12.73
N ALA A 162 19.58 7.64 12.29
CA ALA A 162 18.50 6.86 12.90
C ALA A 162 18.60 5.35 12.64
N LYS A 163 19.29 4.92 11.59
CA LYS A 163 19.35 3.54 11.11
C LYS A 163 19.78 2.54 12.19
N LYS A 164 20.73 2.91 13.03
CA LYS A 164 21.26 2.03 14.10
C LYS A 164 20.21 1.63 15.14
N GLU A 165 19.21 2.49 15.35
CA GLU A 165 18.14 2.29 16.32
C GLU A 165 16.88 1.68 15.71
N LEU A 166 16.80 1.60 14.39
CA LEU A 166 15.66 1.02 13.71
C LEU A 166 15.76 -0.50 13.66
N SER A 167 14.62 -1.18 13.86
CA SER A 167 14.54 -2.62 13.63
C SER A 167 14.88 -2.97 12.17
N PRO A 168 15.38 -4.18 11.89
CA PRO A 168 15.66 -4.62 10.51
C PRO A 168 14.47 -4.45 9.57
N ILE A 169 13.25 -4.68 10.07
CA ILE A 169 12.01 -4.47 9.32
C ILE A 169 11.81 -2.99 8.99
N ALA A 170 12.00 -2.10 9.95
CA ALA A 170 11.86 -0.66 9.72
C ALA A 170 12.92 -0.14 8.74
N GLN A 171 14.18 -0.56 8.89
CA GLN A 171 15.26 -0.22 7.94
C GLN A 171 14.90 -0.63 6.51
N SER A 172 14.29 -1.81 6.35
CA SER A 172 13.94 -2.33 5.03
C SER A 172 12.95 -1.45 4.26
N PHE A 173 12.02 -0.78 4.96
CA PHE A 173 11.11 0.18 4.32
C PHE A 173 11.86 1.41 3.77
N TRP A 174 12.92 1.85 4.43
CA TRP A 174 13.75 2.97 3.99
C TRP A 174 14.73 2.62 2.85
N MET A 175 14.95 1.34 2.62
CA MET A 175 15.77 0.87 1.50
C MET A 175 14.99 0.82 0.18
N GLU A 176 13.67 0.93 0.25
CA GLU A 176 12.79 0.92 -0.90
C GLU A 176 12.39 2.34 -1.28
N ASN A 177 12.46 2.66 -2.57
CA ASN A 177 12.05 3.95 -3.09
C ASN A 177 11.37 3.76 -4.44
N ARG A 178 10.04 3.88 -4.46
CA ARG A 178 9.25 3.67 -5.68
C ARG A 178 7.97 4.49 -5.65
N ARG A 179 7.48 4.81 -6.83
CA ARG A 179 6.17 5.40 -7.07
C ARG A 179 5.27 4.36 -7.69
N VAL A 180 4.28 3.90 -6.96
CA VAL A 180 3.35 2.86 -7.45
C VAL A 180 2.33 3.51 -8.35
N SER A 181 2.24 3.04 -9.60
CA SER A 181 1.24 3.48 -10.56
C SER A 181 -0.10 2.84 -10.24
N ASN A 182 -1.16 3.65 -10.25
CA ASN A 182 -2.56 3.21 -10.14
C ASN A 182 -3.32 3.36 -11.46
N LYS A 183 -2.62 3.58 -12.57
CA LYS A 183 -3.23 3.85 -13.87
C LYS A 183 -4.17 2.74 -14.33
N LEU A 184 -3.79 1.48 -14.11
CA LEU A 184 -4.67 0.36 -14.44
C LEU A 184 -6.00 0.46 -13.70
N LEU A 185 -5.98 0.69 -12.39
CA LEU A 185 -7.19 0.81 -11.58
C LEU A 185 -8.03 2.04 -11.97
N CYS A 186 -7.39 3.21 -12.08
CA CYS A 186 -8.10 4.49 -12.18
C CYS A 186 -8.42 4.88 -13.62
N GLU A 187 -7.50 4.67 -14.57
CA GLU A 187 -7.67 5.10 -15.97
C GLU A 187 -8.29 3.98 -16.82
N THR A 188 -7.83 2.74 -16.67
CA THR A 188 -8.30 1.62 -17.49
C THR A 188 -9.57 0.97 -16.94
N LEU A 189 -9.60 0.65 -15.64
CA LEU A 189 -10.75 0.02 -14.99
C LEU A 189 -11.79 1.04 -14.49
N GLY A 190 -11.46 2.33 -14.47
CA GLY A 190 -12.40 3.42 -14.22
C GLY A 190 -12.73 3.73 -12.77
N TYR A 191 -12.04 3.13 -11.79
CA TYR A 191 -12.26 3.44 -10.38
C TYR A 191 -11.87 4.89 -10.06
N LYS A 192 -12.69 5.56 -9.26
CA LYS A 192 -12.42 6.93 -8.81
C LYS A 192 -12.05 6.94 -7.33
N LEU A 193 -10.81 7.31 -7.04
CA LEU A 193 -10.33 7.43 -5.66
C LEU A 193 -11.13 8.47 -4.88
N ILE A 194 -11.57 8.12 -3.68
CA ILE A 194 -12.19 9.03 -2.71
C ILE A 194 -11.10 9.90 -2.08
N TYR A 195 -9.98 9.26 -1.70
CA TYR A 195 -8.84 9.93 -1.08
C TYR A 195 -7.64 9.94 -2.02
N LYS A 196 -7.68 10.86 -3.01
CA LYS A 196 -6.65 10.95 -4.07
C LYS A 196 -5.23 11.20 -3.58
N ASN A 197 -5.05 11.65 -2.35
CA ASN A 197 -3.75 11.89 -1.73
C ASN A 197 -3.83 11.88 -0.21
N TYR A 198 -2.66 11.76 0.42
CA TYR A 198 -2.55 11.70 1.88
C TYR A 198 -3.16 12.91 2.60
N LYS A 199 -3.21 14.11 2.00
CA LYS A 199 -3.79 15.30 2.65
C LYS A 199 -5.28 15.14 2.86
N ILE A 200 -6.00 14.69 1.81
CA ILE A 200 -7.44 14.44 1.89
C ILE A 200 -7.73 13.30 2.88
N GLY A 201 -6.99 12.20 2.78
CA GLY A 201 -7.21 11.04 3.65
C GLY A 201 -6.85 11.31 5.11
N LEU A 202 -5.76 12.02 5.40
CA LEU A 202 -5.38 12.37 6.76
C LEU A 202 -6.33 13.40 7.38
N LYS A 203 -6.87 14.34 6.59
CA LYS A 203 -7.93 15.23 7.08
C LYS A 203 -9.16 14.43 7.55
N ASN A 204 -9.53 13.38 6.80
CA ASN A 204 -10.59 12.45 7.24
C ASN A 204 -10.21 11.72 8.54
N CYS A 205 -8.98 11.23 8.66
CA CYS A 205 -8.51 10.60 9.89
C CYS A 205 -8.54 11.58 11.09
N TYR A 206 -8.19 12.85 10.87
CA TYR A 206 -8.19 13.88 11.91
C TYR A 206 -9.58 14.17 12.45
N VAL A 207 -10.59 14.25 11.57
CA VAL A 207 -11.99 14.52 11.96
C VAL A 207 -12.60 13.32 12.69
N ASN A 208 -12.15 12.10 12.42
CA ASN A 208 -12.68 10.85 12.99
C ASN A 208 -11.77 10.24 14.08
N SER A 209 -10.83 11.01 14.62
CA SER A 209 -9.93 10.62 15.73
C SER A 209 -10.22 11.44 17.03
#